data_627e9ded69577708dfb84a66e873b8e3
#
_entry.id   627e9ded69577708dfb84a66e873b8e3
#
_cell.length_a   1.000
_cell.length_b   1.000
_cell.length_c   1.000
_cell.angle_alpha   90.00
_cell.angle_beta   90.00
_cell.angle_gamma   90.00
#
_symmetry.space_group_name_H-M   'P 1'
#
loop_
_entity.id
_entity.type
_entity.pdbx_description
1 polymer ?
#
loop_
_entity_poly.entity_id
_entity_poly.type
_entity_poly.pdbx_seq_one_letter_code
_entity_poly.pdbx_strand_id
1 'polypeptide(L)'
;TDEEVGITRTVEFSDVDIHDPSDTHTITVESSSPSDVAVENLSGNISGSTYDLVPSTDFHGSVIILVTVTDGEYGDSEIFTLNVLPINDAPVMDAIASQTTDEEAPLTLTISSSDVDTGTGDGDENVPEYSCSSSDDASVVCFVSGDQLTMDPAQDFHGSVLITVTVTDD
;
A
#
# COMPACT_ATOMS: atom_id res chain seq x y z
N THR A 1 -5.62 10.45 7.35
CA THR A 1 -4.45 9.59 7.65
C THR A 1 -3.88 9.08 6.35
N ASP A 2 -2.65 8.64 6.36
CA ASP A 2 -2.03 7.94 5.26
C ASP A 2 -2.45 6.46 5.31
N GLU A 3 -2.35 5.75 4.21
CA GLU A 3 -2.55 4.30 4.21
C GLU A 3 -1.56 3.63 5.16
N GLU A 4 -1.90 2.45 5.63
CA GLU A 4 -1.11 1.69 6.62
C GLU A 4 -0.92 2.39 7.99
N VAL A 5 -1.40 3.63 8.16
CA VAL A 5 -1.29 4.38 9.43
C VAL A 5 -2.63 4.42 10.15
N GLY A 6 -2.77 3.56 11.15
CA GLY A 6 -3.93 3.56 12.06
C GLY A 6 -4.02 4.86 12.87
N ILE A 7 -5.24 5.30 13.14
CA ILE A 7 -5.51 6.47 13.99
C ILE A 7 -6.43 6.09 15.14
N THR A 8 -6.12 6.59 16.33
CA THR A 8 -6.98 6.46 17.51
C THR A 8 -7.90 7.67 17.62
N ARG A 9 -9.17 7.43 17.90
CA ARG A 9 -10.21 8.44 18.14
C ARG A 9 -10.85 8.23 19.48
N THR A 10 -11.39 9.33 20.05
CA THR A 10 -12.10 9.32 21.32
C THR A 10 -13.58 9.64 21.09
N VAL A 11 -14.45 8.92 21.77
CA VAL A 11 -15.88 9.20 21.81
C VAL A 11 -16.19 10.05 23.05
N GLU A 12 -16.63 11.29 22.83
CA GLU A 12 -17.09 12.17 23.90
C GLU A 12 -18.58 12.37 23.78
N PHE A 13 -19.28 12.16 24.87
CA PHE A 13 -20.72 12.43 24.97
C PHE A 13 -21.09 12.89 26.37
N SER A 14 -22.28 13.46 26.51
CA SER A 14 -22.87 13.83 27.79
C SER A 14 -24.28 13.29 27.89
N ASP A 15 -24.63 12.83 29.06
CA ASP A 15 -25.98 12.43 29.41
C ASP A 15 -26.37 13.12 30.72
N VAL A 16 -27.66 13.46 30.85
CA VAL A 16 -28.17 14.15 32.05
C VAL A 16 -28.13 13.22 33.26
N ASP A 17 -28.35 11.93 33.03
CA ASP A 17 -28.48 10.91 34.06
C ASP A 17 -27.22 10.04 34.22
N ILE A 18 -26.10 10.43 33.60
CA ILE A 18 -24.82 9.68 33.57
C ILE A 18 -24.29 9.25 34.98
N HIS A 19 -24.84 9.81 36.04
CA HIS A 19 -24.48 9.48 37.42
C HIS A 19 -25.45 8.47 38.06
N ASP A 20 -26.52 8.04 37.37
CA ASP A 20 -27.37 6.94 37.83
C ASP A 20 -26.64 5.61 37.63
N PRO A 21 -26.36 4.83 38.67
CA PRO A 21 -25.63 3.55 38.54
C PRO A 21 -26.39 2.48 37.75
N SER A 22 -27.67 2.72 37.43
CA SER A 22 -28.47 1.84 36.55
C SER A 22 -28.38 2.24 35.07
N ASP A 23 -27.88 3.43 34.79
CA ASP A 23 -27.70 3.94 33.44
C ASP A 23 -26.45 3.35 32.82
N THR A 24 -26.65 2.58 31.75
CA THR A 24 -25.59 1.89 31.03
C THR A 24 -25.58 2.29 29.57
N HIS A 25 -24.47 2.83 29.11
CA HIS A 25 -24.32 3.22 27.72
C HIS A 25 -23.74 2.09 26.88
N THR A 26 -24.06 2.11 25.61
CA THR A 26 -23.44 1.27 24.57
C THR A 26 -22.90 2.17 23.47
N ILE A 27 -21.63 2.02 23.16
CA ILE A 27 -20.98 2.68 22.03
C ILE A 27 -20.79 1.65 20.91
N THR A 28 -21.20 2.02 19.71
CA THR A 28 -20.89 1.26 18.50
C THR A 28 -20.17 2.17 17.51
N VAL A 29 -19.18 1.63 16.83
CA VAL A 29 -18.44 2.30 15.77
C VAL A 29 -18.45 1.38 14.56
N GLU A 30 -18.91 1.89 13.44
CA GLU A 30 -19.09 1.11 12.23
C GLU A 30 -18.39 1.80 11.05
N SER A 31 -17.68 1.03 10.26
CA SER A 31 -17.09 1.44 8.99
C SER A 31 -18.03 1.04 7.85
N SER A 32 -18.24 1.91 6.87
CA SER A 32 -19.00 1.58 5.65
C SER A 32 -18.27 0.55 4.78
N SER A 33 -16.96 0.39 4.98
CA SER A 33 -16.13 -0.62 4.33
C SER A 33 -15.12 -1.20 5.32
N PRO A 34 -15.52 -2.20 6.14
CA PRO A 34 -14.65 -2.77 7.16
C PRO A 34 -13.44 -3.55 6.61
N SER A 35 -13.48 -3.93 5.33
CA SER A 35 -12.35 -4.55 4.64
C SER A 35 -11.24 -3.54 4.30
N ASP A 36 -11.62 -2.28 4.09
CA ASP A 36 -10.72 -1.21 3.69
C ASP A 36 -10.23 -0.42 4.91
N VAL A 37 -11.15 -0.16 5.86
CA VAL A 37 -10.81 0.46 7.15
C VAL A 37 -11.52 -0.31 8.26
N ALA A 38 -10.74 -1.05 9.04
CA ALA A 38 -11.24 -1.77 10.20
C ALA A 38 -11.45 -0.83 11.40
N VAL A 39 -12.46 -1.15 12.23
CA VAL A 39 -12.66 -0.52 13.53
C VAL A 39 -12.21 -1.51 14.59
N GLU A 40 -11.25 -1.11 15.41
CA GLU A 40 -10.62 -1.98 16.40
C GLU A 40 -10.54 -1.31 17.78
N ASN A 41 -10.21 -2.10 18.79
CA ASN A 41 -9.81 -1.65 20.12
C ASN A 41 -10.79 -0.67 20.82
N LEU A 42 -12.10 -0.82 20.60
CA LEU A 42 -13.06 -0.03 21.39
C LEU A 42 -12.87 -0.32 22.88
N SER A 43 -12.44 0.69 23.63
CA SER A 43 -11.95 0.53 24.99
C SER A 43 -13.04 0.45 26.05
N GLY A 44 -14.28 0.80 25.72
CA GLY A 44 -15.40 0.77 26.66
C GLY A 44 -16.65 1.48 26.15
N ASN A 45 -17.58 1.71 27.07
CA ASN A 45 -18.91 2.32 26.80
C ASN A 45 -19.14 3.55 27.67
N ILE A 46 -18.10 4.33 27.91
CA ILE A 46 -18.18 5.57 28.69
C ILE A 46 -17.60 6.74 27.88
N SER A 47 -18.00 7.96 28.21
CA SER A 47 -17.37 9.15 27.62
C SER A 47 -15.86 9.15 27.90
N GLY A 48 -15.05 9.40 26.86
CA GLY A 48 -13.61 9.24 26.89
C GLY A 48 -13.12 7.86 26.39
N SER A 49 -14.03 6.94 26.02
CA SER A 49 -13.63 5.67 25.37
C SER A 49 -12.98 5.93 24.03
N THR A 50 -11.98 5.12 23.70
CA THR A 50 -11.22 5.23 22.46
C THR A 50 -11.47 4.04 21.55
N TYR A 51 -11.28 4.24 20.26
CA TYR A 51 -11.26 3.22 19.23
C TYR A 51 -10.21 3.54 18.18
N ASP A 52 -9.76 2.53 17.47
CA ASP A 52 -8.81 2.66 16.38
C ASP A 52 -9.50 2.47 15.04
N LEU A 53 -9.12 3.28 14.06
CA LEU A 53 -9.44 3.12 12.64
C LEU A 53 -8.15 2.70 11.95
N VAL A 54 -8.15 1.49 11.39
CA VAL A 54 -6.96 0.88 10.81
C VAL A 54 -7.21 0.64 9.32
N PRO A 55 -6.61 1.45 8.42
CA PRO A 55 -6.63 1.17 7.00
C PRO A 55 -5.97 -0.17 6.69
N SER A 56 -6.49 -0.89 5.69
CA SER A 56 -5.79 -2.05 5.14
C SER A 56 -4.60 -1.61 4.32
N THR A 57 -3.67 -2.53 4.11
CA THR A 57 -2.51 -2.33 3.23
C THR A 57 -2.96 -1.85 1.85
N ASP A 58 -2.27 -0.87 1.29
CA ASP A 58 -2.48 -0.30 -0.05
C ASP A 58 -3.89 0.31 -0.27
N PHE A 59 -4.66 0.56 0.81
CA PHE A 59 -5.95 1.22 0.69
C PHE A 59 -5.83 2.72 0.79
N HIS A 60 -6.18 3.42 -0.26
CA HIS A 60 -6.40 4.87 -0.29
C HIS A 60 -7.83 5.19 -0.75
N GLY A 61 -8.39 6.26 -0.24
CA GLY A 61 -9.77 6.66 -0.57
C GLY A 61 -10.55 7.18 0.62
N SER A 62 -11.88 7.18 0.50
CA SER A 62 -12.77 7.74 1.51
C SER A 62 -13.71 6.67 2.06
N VAL A 63 -13.77 6.57 3.37
CA VAL A 63 -14.67 5.67 4.10
C VAL A 63 -15.54 6.47 5.06
N ILE A 64 -16.83 6.11 5.16
CA ILE A 64 -17.76 6.72 6.10
C ILE A 64 -17.71 5.94 7.42
N ILE A 65 -17.55 6.65 8.52
CA ILE A 65 -17.56 6.10 9.88
C ILE A 65 -18.81 6.62 10.59
N LEU A 66 -19.57 5.69 11.16
CA LEU A 66 -20.73 5.96 12.00
C LEU A 66 -20.38 5.61 13.46
N VAL A 67 -20.55 6.58 14.34
CA VAL A 67 -20.44 6.39 15.79
C VAL A 67 -21.81 6.57 16.40
N THR A 68 -22.27 5.60 17.19
CA THR A 68 -23.56 5.64 17.89
C THR A 68 -23.34 5.43 19.38
N VAL A 69 -24.04 6.22 20.20
CA VAL A 69 -24.12 6.07 21.65
C VAL A 69 -25.57 5.93 22.03
N THR A 70 -25.91 4.94 22.86
CA THR A 70 -27.28 4.72 23.35
C THR A 70 -27.28 4.24 24.79
N ASP A 71 -28.26 4.66 25.57
CA ASP A 71 -28.60 4.16 26.92
C ASP A 71 -29.60 2.98 26.89
N GLY A 72 -30.04 2.58 25.69
CA GLY A 72 -31.03 1.52 25.47
C GLY A 72 -32.47 2.03 25.28
N GLU A 73 -32.78 3.30 25.62
CA GLU A 73 -34.05 3.96 25.37
C GLU A 73 -33.90 5.08 24.33
N TYR A 74 -32.84 5.85 24.44
CA TYR A 74 -32.49 6.95 23.53
C TYR A 74 -31.07 6.74 22.98
N GLY A 75 -30.76 7.45 21.92
CA GLY A 75 -29.40 7.40 21.33
C GLY A 75 -29.13 8.56 20.40
N ASP A 76 -27.86 8.81 20.18
CA ASP A 76 -27.39 9.81 19.25
C ASP A 76 -26.28 9.22 18.37
N SER A 77 -26.10 9.77 17.18
CA SER A 77 -25.14 9.26 16.19
C SER A 77 -24.46 10.38 15.45
N GLU A 78 -23.17 10.21 15.25
CA GLU A 78 -22.35 11.08 14.40
C GLU A 78 -21.78 10.30 13.22
N ILE A 79 -21.74 10.97 12.07
CA ILE A 79 -21.17 10.43 10.84
C ILE A 79 -20.04 11.35 10.40
N PHE A 80 -18.89 10.77 10.09
CA PHE A 80 -17.81 11.50 9.45
C PHE A 80 -17.13 10.68 8.35
N THR A 81 -16.46 11.38 7.45
CA THR A 81 -15.66 10.75 6.40
C THR A 81 -14.21 10.69 6.86
N LEU A 82 -13.62 9.50 6.81
CA LEU A 82 -12.18 9.31 6.90
C LEU A 82 -11.61 9.29 5.48
N ASN A 83 -10.66 10.17 5.22
CA ASN A 83 -9.87 10.14 4.00
C ASN A 83 -8.52 9.50 4.33
N VAL A 84 -8.19 8.45 3.60
CA VAL A 84 -6.90 7.76 3.61
C VAL A 84 -6.15 8.22 2.36
N LEU A 85 -4.96 8.73 2.57
CA LEU A 85 -4.11 9.26 1.50
C LEU A 85 -3.14 8.19 1.03
N PRO A 86 -2.88 8.09 -0.28
CA PRO A 86 -1.88 7.17 -0.81
C PRO A 86 -0.46 7.55 -0.35
N ILE A 87 0.39 6.56 -0.20
CA ILE A 87 1.83 6.68 -0.01
C ILE A 87 2.49 5.87 -1.11
N ASN A 88 3.56 6.40 -1.70
CA ASN A 88 4.29 5.68 -2.74
C ASN A 88 4.91 4.38 -2.21
N ASP A 89 4.56 3.27 -2.83
CA ASP A 89 5.17 1.95 -2.63
C ASP A 89 6.23 1.69 -3.71
N ALA A 90 7.11 0.75 -3.48
CA ALA A 90 8.16 0.43 -4.44
C ALA A 90 7.66 -0.56 -5.52
N PRO A 91 8.03 -0.35 -6.80
CA PRO A 91 7.64 -1.24 -7.88
C PRO A 91 8.20 -2.66 -7.71
N VAL A 92 7.45 -3.65 -8.16
CA VAL A 92 7.80 -5.06 -8.11
C VAL A 92 8.16 -5.56 -9.52
N MET A 93 9.42 -5.97 -9.71
CA MET A 93 9.90 -6.54 -10.97
C MET A 93 9.27 -7.89 -11.26
N ASP A 94 8.78 -8.09 -12.47
CA ASP A 94 8.38 -9.41 -12.95
C ASP A 94 9.58 -10.35 -13.09
N ALA A 95 9.36 -11.64 -12.81
CA ALA A 95 10.43 -12.62 -12.81
C ALA A 95 11.04 -12.81 -14.22
N ILE A 96 12.34 -12.67 -14.32
CA ILE A 96 13.11 -12.92 -15.53
C ILE A 96 13.75 -14.31 -15.43
N ALA A 97 13.37 -15.23 -16.29
CA ALA A 97 13.97 -16.56 -16.35
C ALA A 97 15.41 -16.49 -16.90
N SER A 98 16.22 -17.51 -16.61
CA SER A 98 17.54 -17.67 -17.23
C SER A 98 17.45 -17.71 -18.75
N GLN A 99 18.35 -17.00 -19.41
CA GLN A 99 18.41 -16.88 -20.86
C GLN A 99 19.65 -17.59 -21.41
N THR A 100 19.60 -17.91 -22.69
CA THR A 100 20.73 -18.49 -23.43
C THR A 100 20.77 -17.85 -24.81
N THR A 101 21.96 -17.47 -25.23
CA THR A 101 22.21 -16.98 -26.58
C THR A 101 23.56 -17.51 -27.06
N ASP A 102 23.81 -17.45 -28.35
CA ASP A 102 25.10 -17.77 -28.92
C ASP A 102 26.09 -16.61 -28.69
N GLU A 103 27.39 -16.89 -28.73
CA GLU A 103 28.44 -15.86 -28.75
C GLU A 103 28.19 -14.88 -29.91
N GLU A 104 28.53 -13.61 -29.74
CA GLU A 104 28.38 -12.56 -30.74
C GLU A 104 26.90 -12.31 -31.17
N ALA A 105 25.93 -12.90 -30.47
CA ALA A 105 24.50 -12.76 -30.79
C ALA A 105 23.76 -12.00 -29.65
N PRO A 106 23.57 -10.68 -29.80
CA PRO A 106 22.82 -9.90 -28.81
C PRO A 106 21.41 -10.45 -28.59
N LEU A 107 21.03 -10.57 -27.33
CA LEU A 107 19.69 -11.00 -26.93
C LEU A 107 18.94 -9.82 -26.32
N THR A 108 17.72 -9.54 -26.82
CA THR A 108 16.85 -8.51 -26.27
C THR A 108 15.58 -9.14 -25.70
N LEU A 109 15.21 -8.72 -24.50
CA LEU A 109 14.01 -9.13 -23.77
C LEU A 109 13.15 -7.91 -23.46
N THR A 110 11.83 -8.08 -23.48
CA THR A 110 10.94 -7.12 -22.83
C THR A 110 10.86 -7.46 -21.35
N ILE A 111 11.08 -6.48 -20.50
CA ILE A 111 10.96 -6.56 -19.05
C ILE A 111 9.73 -5.78 -18.60
N SER A 112 9.15 -6.17 -17.48
CA SER A 112 7.96 -5.53 -16.91
C SER A 112 8.04 -5.51 -15.38
N SER A 113 7.28 -4.60 -14.80
CA SER A 113 7.04 -4.49 -13.37
C SER A 113 5.59 -4.14 -13.12
N SER A 114 5.14 -4.31 -11.90
CA SER A 114 3.85 -3.85 -11.40
C SER A 114 4.07 -2.94 -10.21
N ASP A 115 3.15 -1.99 -10.05
CA ASP A 115 3.13 -1.06 -8.95
C ASP A 115 1.69 -0.89 -8.46
N VAL A 116 1.48 -0.87 -7.15
CA VAL A 116 0.14 -0.74 -6.55
C VAL A 116 -0.38 0.68 -6.64
N ASP A 117 0.51 1.66 -6.73
CA ASP A 117 0.19 3.08 -6.78
C ASP A 117 -0.09 3.62 -8.17
N THR A 118 -0.01 2.78 -9.19
CA THR A 118 -0.27 3.21 -10.56
C THR A 118 -1.64 3.87 -10.71
N GLY A 119 -1.65 5.19 -10.90
CA GLY A 119 -2.87 5.98 -11.12
C GLY A 119 -3.60 6.41 -9.84
N THR A 120 -2.99 6.32 -8.67
CA THR A 120 -3.58 6.71 -7.38
C THR A 120 -3.74 8.23 -7.21
N GLY A 121 -2.95 9.01 -7.94
CA GLY A 121 -2.99 10.48 -7.85
C GLY A 121 -2.21 11.05 -6.67
N ASP A 122 -1.28 10.29 -6.09
CA ASP A 122 -0.34 10.69 -5.04
C ASP A 122 0.65 11.77 -5.50
N GLY A 123 0.72 12.00 -6.81
CA GLY A 123 1.60 12.98 -7.46
C GLY A 123 2.82 12.33 -8.11
N ASP A 124 2.95 11.02 -7.95
CA ASP A 124 3.90 10.20 -8.66
C ASP A 124 3.27 9.65 -9.95
N GLU A 125 3.92 9.82 -11.08
CA GLU A 125 3.45 9.27 -12.36
C GLU A 125 3.75 7.78 -12.49
N ASN A 126 4.44 7.19 -11.51
CA ASN A 126 4.80 5.77 -11.41
C ASN A 126 5.30 5.19 -12.73
N VAL A 127 6.18 5.95 -13.39
CA VAL A 127 6.83 5.52 -14.62
C VAL A 127 8.07 4.72 -14.24
N PRO A 128 8.03 3.39 -14.39
CA PRO A 128 9.16 2.57 -13.96
C PRO A 128 10.42 2.90 -14.75
N GLU A 129 11.51 3.20 -14.06
CA GLU A 129 12.84 3.31 -14.62
C GLU A 129 13.59 1.99 -14.45
N TYR A 130 14.04 1.43 -15.55
CA TYR A 130 14.81 0.18 -15.54
C TYR A 130 16.28 0.43 -15.75
N SER A 131 17.09 -0.29 -14.98
CA SER A 131 18.55 -0.31 -15.15
C SER A 131 19.08 -1.75 -15.10
N CYS A 132 20.27 -1.98 -15.65
CA CYS A 132 20.91 -3.28 -15.51
C CYS A 132 22.42 -3.14 -15.18
N SER A 133 22.94 -4.17 -14.57
CA SER A 133 24.39 -4.34 -14.37
C SER A 133 24.79 -5.78 -14.64
N SER A 134 25.95 -5.95 -15.25
CA SER A 134 26.56 -7.25 -15.49
C SER A 134 27.61 -7.55 -14.41
N SER A 135 27.73 -8.79 -13.98
CA SER A 135 28.83 -9.21 -13.10
C SER A 135 30.18 -9.26 -13.80
N ASP A 136 30.18 -9.23 -15.13
CA ASP A 136 31.38 -9.19 -15.99
C ASP A 136 31.07 -8.47 -17.31
N ASP A 137 31.19 -7.14 -17.30
CA ASP A 137 30.97 -6.28 -18.47
C ASP A 137 31.99 -6.53 -19.62
N ALA A 138 33.11 -7.14 -19.33
CA ALA A 138 34.05 -7.50 -20.39
C ALA A 138 33.57 -8.70 -21.21
N SER A 139 32.75 -9.55 -20.61
CA SER A 139 32.21 -10.76 -21.24
C SER A 139 30.80 -10.55 -21.79
N VAL A 140 29.93 -9.86 -21.05
CA VAL A 140 28.58 -9.53 -21.50
C VAL A 140 28.22 -8.12 -21.04
N VAL A 141 28.00 -7.22 -21.98
CA VAL A 141 27.48 -5.89 -21.70
C VAL A 141 25.96 -5.95 -21.63
N CYS A 142 25.35 -5.31 -20.65
CA CYS A 142 23.91 -5.10 -20.65
C CYS A 142 23.57 -3.61 -20.75
N PHE A 143 22.43 -3.32 -21.39
CA PHE A 143 21.82 -1.98 -21.39
C PHE A 143 20.31 -2.06 -21.49
N VAL A 144 19.63 -1.05 -20.98
CA VAL A 144 18.17 -0.94 -21.03
C VAL A 144 17.78 0.30 -21.83
N SER A 145 16.72 0.17 -22.63
CA SER A 145 16.10 1.28 -23.35
C SER A 145 14.57 1.14 -23.25
N GLY A 146 13.93 1.96 -22.43
CA GLY A 146 12.54 1.77 -22.05
C GLY A 146 12.38 0.42 -21.34
N ASP A 147 11.51 -0.43 -21.83
CA ASP A 147 11.25 -1.79 -21.35
C ASP A 147 12.10 -2.87 -22.03
N GLN A 148 13.09 -2.48 -22.86
CA GLN A 148 13.93 -3.43 -23.60
C GLN A 148 15.29 -3.60 -22.93
N LEU A 149 15.52 -4.76 -22.32
CA LEU A 149 16.82 -5.20 -21.83
C LEU A 149 17.59 -5.90 -22.93
N THR A 150 18.77 -5.41 -23.29
CA THR A 150 19.66 -6.06 -24.24
C THR A 150 20.92 -6.53 -23.52
N MET A 151 21.31 -7.76 -23.80
CA MET A 151 22.56 -8.40 -23.35
C MET A 151 23.38 -8.73 -24.60
N ASP A 152 24.60 -8.22 -24.64
CA ASP A 152 25.49 -8.33 -25.80
C ASP A 152 26.77 -9.10 -25.41
N PRO A 153 26.86 -10.39 -25.76
CA PRO A 153 28.08 -11.19 -25.51
C PRO A 153 29.24 -10.72 -26.35
N ALA A 154 30.44 -10.67 -25.72
CA ALA A 154 31.70 -10.40 -26.41
C ALA A 154 32.07 -11.51 -27.37
N GLN A 155 32.94 -11.17 -28.32
CA GLN A 155 33.46 -12.12 -29.29
C GLN A 155 34.15 -13.31 -28.59
N ASP A 156 33.89 -14.52 -29.10
CA ASP A 156 34.46 -15.78 -28.62
C ASP A 156 34.17 -16.08 -27.12
N PHE A 157 33.22 -15.34 -26.48
CA PHE A 157 32.86 -15.60 -25.09
C PHE A 157 31.90 -16.80 -24.98
N HIS A 158 32.29 -17.76 -24.15
CA HIS A 158 31.41 -18.86 -23.72
C HIS A 158 31.46 -19.01 -22.20
N GLY A 159 30.31 -19.07 -21.58
CA GLY A 159 30.21 -19.12 -20.11
C GLY A 159 28.85 -18.63 -19.59
N SER A 160 28.83 -18.25 -18.32
CA SER A 160 27.65 -17.69 -17.66
C SER A 160 28.03 -16.41 -16.95
N VAL A 161 27.19 -15.38 -17.11
CA VAL A 161 27.30 -14.08 -16.46
C VAL A 161 25.98 -13.80 -15.74
N LEU A 162 26.06 -13.22 -14.54
CA LEU A 162 24.88 -12.75 -13.81
C LEU A 162 24.55 -11.34 -14.27
N ILE A 163 23.33 -11.15 -14.73
CA ILE A 163 22.76 -9.83 -15.03
C ILE A 163 21.77 -9.49 -13.91
N THR A 164 21.98 -8.35 -13.27
CA THR A 164 21.05 -7.78 -12.29
C THR A 164 20.26 -6.69 -12.98
N VAL A 165 18.94 -6.78 -12.90
CA VAL A 165 18.01 -5.77 -13.40
C VAL A 165 17.34 -5.13 -12.19
N THR A 166 17.24 -3.82 -12.20
CA THR A 166 16.61 -3.03 -11.13
C THR A 166 15.53 -2.16 -11.75
N VAL A 167 14.40 -2.07 -11.06
CA VAL A 167 13.35 -1.10 -11.33
C VAL A 167 13.28 -0.11 -10.17
N THR A 168 13.03 1.14 -10.48
CA THR A 168 12.74 2.22 -9.54
C THR A 168 11.60 3.05 -10.10
N ASP A 169 10.82 3.65 -9.25
CA ASP A 169 9.93 4.77 -9.46
C ASP A 169 10.55 6.06 -8.92
N ASP A 170 9.88 7.17 -9.05
CA ASP A 170 10.37 8.49 -8.59
C ASP A 170 10.22 8.67 -7.06
#